data_016c12fe9d881bd294472beeca10445c
#
_entry.id   016c12fe9d881bd294472beeca10445c
#
_cell.length_a   1.000
_cell.length_b   1.000
_cell.length_c   1.000
_cell.angle_alpha   90.00
_cell.angle_beta   90.00
_cell.angle_gamma   90.00
#
_symmetry.space_group_name_H-M   'P 1'
#
loop_
_entity.id
_entity.type
_entity.pdbx_description
1 polymer ?
#
loop_
_entity_poly.entity_id
_entity_poly.type
_entity_poly.pdbx_seq_one_letter_code
_entity_poly.pdbx_strand_id
1 'polypeptide(L)'
;VGQFKEGHACGEGVMTYHIGHTYSGQWSNDRKHGEGIYTDNAGAVYEGQWRNDKKHGEGTLAFDDGNKYSGSWVDGKKQGKGSYSYPDGSNYVGEFFDGEYHGCGVYTYPGGGNYAGEYEFGKANGRGMLTKPGIGKYVGEFMNDKEHGKGIFTDINDKEYACEWRDGKKTEKEL
;
A
#
# COMPACT_ATOMS: atom_id res chain seq x y z
N VAL A 1 -0.59 -33.30 -1.31
CA VAL A 1 0.51 -34.05 -1.95
C VAL A 1 1.78 -33.23 -1.78
N GLY A 2 2.89 -33.87 -1.35
CA GLY A 2 4.14 -33.13 -1.12
C GLY A 2 5.27 -34.02 -0.63
N GLN A 3 6.41 -33.42 -0.38
CA GLN A 3 7.60 -34.08 0.14
C GLN A 3 7.55 -34.13 1.67
N PHE A 4 8.08 -35.20 2.25
CA PHE A 4 8.14 -35.44 3.69
C PHE A 4 9.54 -35.87 4.10
N LYS A 5 10.01 -35.37 5.24
CA LYS A 5 11.23 -35.82 5.90
C LYS A 5 10.93 -36.06 7.37
N GLU A 6 11.25 -37.22 7.88
CA GLU A 6 11.02 -37.62 9.29
C GLU A 6 9.56 -37.41 9.77
N GLY A 7 8.59 -37.60 8.86
CA GLY A 7 7.17 -37.41 9.14
C GLY A 7 6.63 -35.99 8.99
N HIS A 8 7.50 -35.00 8.74
CA HIS A 8 7.12 -33.59 8.58
C HIS A 8 7.11 -33.17 7.12
N ALA A 9 6.14 -32.33 6.73
CA ALA A 9 6.10 -31.71 5.42
C ALA A 9 7.33 -30.83 5.20
N CYS A 10 8.04 -31.07 4.10
CA CYS A 10 9.23 -30.32 3.70
C CYS A 10 9.32 -30.22 2.17
N GLY A 11 10.12 -29.27 1.65
CA GLY A 11 10.26 -29.08 0.20
C GLY A 11 8.96 -28.64 -0.47
N GLU A 12 8.75 -29.01 -1.72
CA GLU A 12 7.56 -28.60 -2.49
C GLU A 12 6.33 -29.43 -2.14
N GLY A 13 5.18 -28.76 -2.03
CA GLY A 13 3.92 -29.45 -1.74
C GLY A 13 2.68 -28.60 -2.01
N VAL A 14 1.56 -29.30 -2.21
CA VAL A 14 0.23 -28.69 -2.38
C VAL A 14 -0.67 -29.16 -1.24
N MET A 15 -1.30 -28.21 -0.57
CA MET A 15 -2.30 -28.44 0.48
C MET A 15 -3.63 -27.82 0.07
N THR A 16 -4.69 -28.61 0.12
CA THR A 16 -6.07 -28.10 0.07
C THR A 16 -6.67 -28.25 1.45
N TYR A 17 -7.10 -27.15 2.02
CA TYR A 17 -7.73 -27.11 3.33
C TYR A 17 -9.22 -27.42 3.22
N HIS A 18 -9.80 -27.99 4.25
CA HIS A 18 -11.22 -28.37 4.28
C HIS A 18 -12.19 -27.22 3.95
N ILE A 19 -11.80 -25.97 4.23
CA ILE A 19 -12.58 -24.76 3.98
C ILE A 19 -12.38 -24.17 2.58
N GLY A 20 -11.73 -24.93 1.65
CA GLY A 20 -11.55 -24.53 0.26
C GLY A 20 -10.31 -23.71 -0.04
N HIS A 21 -9.55 -23.30 0.96
CA HIS A 21 -8.27 -22.61 0.75
C HIS A 21 -7.25 -23.58 0.15
N THR A 22 -6.32 -23.06 -0.66
CA THR A 22 -5.21 -23.85 -1.19
C THR A 22 -3.87 -23.18 -0.92
N TYR A 23 -2.84 -23.96 -0.74
CA TYR A 23 -1.46 -23.50 -0.76
C TYR A 23 -0.64 -24.43 -1.64
N SER A 24 0.16 -23.84 -2.53
CA SER A 24 1.13 -24.54 -3.39
C SER A 24 2.47 -23.84 -3.24
N GLY A 25 3.48 -24.53 -2.74
CA GLY A 25 4.79 -23.93 -2.51
C GLY A 25 5.66 -24.73 -1.55
N GLN A 26 6.63 -24.05 -0.99
CA GLN A 26 7.65 -24.65 -0.14
C GLN A 26 7.16 -24.81 1.31
N TRP A 27 7.61 -25.89 1.93
CA TRP A 27 7.30 -26.29 3.29
C TRP A 27 8.58 -26.53 4.10
N SER A 28 8.53 -26.17 5.36
CA SER A 28 9.58 -26.48 6.32
C SER A 28 8.95 -26.80 7.68
N ASN A 29 9.15 -28.04 8.17
CA ASN A 29 8.61 -28.52 9.44
C ASN A 29 7.10 -28.23 9.57
N ASP A 30 6.31 -28.72 8.61
CA ASP A 30 4.85 -28.59 8.51
C ASP A 30 4.33 -27.15 8.35
N ARG A 31 5.22 -26.16 8.11
CA ARG A 31 4.84 -24.75 7.94
C ARG A 31 5.13 -24.28 6.53
N LYS A 32 4.28 -23.39 6.02
CA LYS A 32 4.54 -22.64 4.79
C LYS A 32 5.84 -21.86 4.95
N HIS A 33 6.75 -22.03 3.97
CA HIS A 33 8.07 -21.41 4.01
C HIS A 33 8.55 -21.14 2.58
N GLY A 34 9.58 -20.29 2.39
CA GLY A 34 10.11 -20.00 1.06
C GLY A 34 9.06 -19.42 0.12
N GLU A 35 9.07 -19.81 -1.15
CA GLU A 35 8.12 -19.31 -2.15
C GLU A 35 6.83 -20.13 -2.14
N GLY A 36 5.68 -19.46 -2.36
CA GLY A 36 4.40 -20.16 -2.45
C GLY A 36 3.23 -19.29 -2.82
N ILE A 37 2.19 -19.95 -3.35
CA ILE A 37 0.92 -19.34 -3.75
C ILE A 37 -0.15 -19.82 -2.78
N TYR A 38 -0.88 -18.90 -2.20
CA TYR A 38 -2.04 -19.16 -1.36
C TYR A 38 -3.28 -18.54 -1.96
N THR A 39 -4.32 -19.32 -2.12
CA THR A 39 -5.64 -18.84 -2.55
C THR A 39 -6.63 -19.11 -1.44
N ASP A 40 -7.38 -18.09 -1.05
CA ASP A 40 -8.47 -18.26 -0.10
C ASP A 40 -9.80 -18.63 -0.79
N ASN A 41 -10.84 -18.91 -0.01
CA ASN A 41 -12.14 -19.30 -0.53
C ASN A 41 -12.95 -18.13 -1.13
N ALA A 42 -12.55 -16.89 -0.89
CA ALA A 42 -13.14 -15.70 -1.50
C ALA A 42 -12.54 -15.42 -2.89
N GLY A 43 -11.38 -16.03 -3.21
CA GLY A 43 -10.67 -15.84 -4.47
C GLY A 43 -9.46 -14.91 -4.36
N ALA A 44 -9.15 -14.39 -3.17
CA ALA A 44 -7.92 -13.62 -3.00
C ALA A 44 -6.69 -14.52 -3.11
N VAL A 45 -5.67 -14.05 -3.83
CA VAL A 45 -4.45 -14.80 -4.14
C VAL A 45 -3.24 -14.06 -3.63
N TYR A 46 -2.45 -14.71 -2.78
CA TYR A 46 -1.11 -14.25 -2.42
C TYR A 46 -0.07 -15.12 -3.12
N GLU A 47 0.87 -14.49 -3.79
CA GLU A 47 2.05 -15.10 -4.39
C GLU A 47 3.30 -14.41 -3.87
N GLY A 48 4.22 -15.14 -3.26
CA GLY A 48 5.45 -14.58 -2.70
C GLY A 48 6.04 -15.41 -1.59
N GLN A 49 6.86 -14.76 -0.80
CA GLN A 49 7.66 -15.40 0.24
C GLN A 49 6.87 -15.64 1.52
N TRP A 50 7.20 -16.74 2.16
CA TRP A 50 6.60 -17.23 3.39
C TRP A 50 7.66 -17.54 4.44
N ARG A 51 7.37 -17.25 5.68
CA ARG A 51 8.18 -17.66 6.83
C ARG A 51 7.28 -18.11 7.98
N ASN A 52 7.35 -19.41 8.33
CA ASN A 52 6.59 -20.00 9.42
C ASN A 52 5.08 -19.67 9.35
N ASP A 53 4.43 -20.01 8.24
CA ASP A 53 3.02 -19.78 7.91
C ASP A 53 2.61 -18.31 7.69
N LYS A 54 3.53 -17.35 7.79
CA LYS A 54 3.26 -15.94 7.60
C LYS A 54 3.83 -15.44 6.27
N LYS A 55 3.11 -14.55 5.59
CA LYS A 55 3.63 -13.76 4.48
C LYS A 55 4.86 -13.00 4.94
N HIS A 56 5.95 -13.08 4.17
CA HIS A 56 7.23 -12.47 4.53
C HIS A 56 8.01 -12.12 3.27
N GLY A 57 9.06 -11.27 3.38
CA GLY A 57 9.86 -10.87 2.21
C GLY A 57 9.03 -10.17 1.15
N GLU A 58 9.26 -10.47 -0.12
CA GLU A 58 8.52 -9.88 -1.23
C GLU A 58 7.32 -10.73 -1.61
N GLY A 59 6.22 -10.08 -1.99
CA GLY A 59 5.03 -10.78 -2.43
C GLY A 59 3.92 -9.87 -2.93
N THR A 60 3.01 -10.48 -3.69
CA THR A 60 1.85 -9.83 -4.27
C THR A 60 0.58 -10.44 -3.70
N LEU A 61 -0.36 -9.61 -3.25
CA LEU A 61 -1.71 -10.01 -2.86
C LEU A 61 -2.72 -9.34 -3.79
N ALA A 62 -3.41 -10.16 -4.58
CA ALA A 62 -4.59 -9.76 -5.33
C ALA A 62 -5.82 -10.11 -4.51
N PHE A 63 -6.66 -9.12 -4.23
CA PHE A 63 -7.91 -9.30 -3.50
C PHE A 63 -9.05 -9.64 -4.47
N ASP A 64 -10.10 -10.26 -3.98
CA ASP A 64 -11.30 -10.62 -4.75
C ASP A 64 -12.09 -9.40 -5.26
N ASP A 65 -11.96 -8.25 -4.58
CA ASP A 65 -12.57 -6.97 -4.96
C ASP A 65 -11.78 -6.21 -6.04
N GLY A 66 -10.67 -6.80 -6.56
CA GLY A 66 -9.81 -6.23 -7.59
C GLY A 66 -8.71 -5.29 -7.08
N ASN A 67 -8.63 -5.05 -5.77
CA ASN A 67 -7.47 -4.39 -5.18
C ASN A 67 -6.23 -5.28 -5.30
N LYS A 68 -5.05 -4.67 -5.34
CA LYS A 68 -3.79 -5.41 -5.41
C LYS A 68 -2.69 -4.69 -4.63
N TYR A 69 -1.99 -5.42 -3.79
CA TYR A 69 -0.74 -4.97 -3.18
C TYR A 69 0.44 -5.76 -3.74
N SER A 70 1.56 -5.08 -4.01
CA SER A 70 2.84 -5.71 -4.36
C SER A 70 3.96 -4.99 -3.61
N GLY A 71 4.78 -5.73 -2.86
CA GLY A 71 5.86 -5.17 -2.07
C GLY A 71 6.26 -6.04 -0.91
N SER A 72 6.92 -5.43 0.06
CA SER A 72 7.53 -6.13 1.18
C SER A 72 6.52 -6.48 2.28
N TRP A 73 6.74 -7.62 2.90
CA TRP A 73 5.93 -8.21 3.97
C TRP A 73 6.79 -8.59 5.16
N VAL A 74 6.33 -8.32 6.36
CA VAL A 74 6.93 -8.80 7.61
C VAL A 74 5.83 -9.41 8.50
N ASP A 75 5.97 -10.71 8.79
CA ASP A 75 5.06 -11.46 9.67
C ASP A 75 3.57 -11.29 9.36
N GLY A 76 3.22 -11.27 8.06
CA GLY A 76 1.86 -11.17 7.55
C GLY A 76 1.34 -9.74 7.31
N LYS A 77 2.13 -8.72 7.64
CA LYS A 77 1.76 -7.30 7.46
C LYS A 77 2.55 -6.67 6.32
N LYS A 78 1.93 -5.76 5.57
CA LYS A 78 2.62 -4.91 4.59
C LYS A 78 3.60 -4.01 5.33
N GLN A 79 4.87 -4.01 4.90
CA GLN A 79 5.95 -3.31 5.59
C GLN A 79 7.00 -2.85 4.57
N GLY A 80 7.62 -1.68 4.79
CA GLY A 80 8.63 -1.18 3.87
C GLY A 80 8.04 -0.67 2.56
N LYS A 81 8.72 -0.83 1.44
CA LYS A 81 8.28 -0.30 0.14
C LYS A 81 7.27 -1.20 -0.53
N GLY A 82 6.31 -0.59 -1.22
CA GLY A 82 5.29 -1.31 -1.98
C GLY A 82 4.41 -0.41 -2.82
N SER A 83 3.53 -1.05 -3.58
CA SER A 83 2.49 -0.40 -4.36
C SER A 83 1.12 -1.02 -4.02
N TYR A 84 0.11 -0.19 -3.95
CA TYR A 84 -1.29 -0.60 -3.79
C TYR A 84 -2.12 0.00 -4.91
N SER A 85 -2.80 -0.82 -5.69
CA SER A 85 -3.67 -0.38 -6.78
C SER A 85 -5.11 -0.74 -6.49
N TYR A 86 -6.01 0.16 -6.90
CA TYR A 86 -7.44 0.07 -6.73
C TYR A 86 -8.15 -0.15 -8.07
N PRO A 87 -9.34 -0.77 -8.08
CA PRO A 87 -10.10 -1.00 -9.32
C PRO A 87 -10.53 0.27 -10.06
N ASP A 88 -10.63 1.39 -9.35
CA ASP A 88 -10.98 2.70 -9.92
C ASP A 88 -9.81 3.37 -10.67
N GLY A 89 -8.65 2.73 -10.73
CA GLY A 89 -7.42 3.22 -11.35
C GLY A 89 -6.55 4.08 -10.45
N SER A 90 -6.99 4.37 -9.22
CA SER A 90 -6.09 5.00 -8.25
C SER A 90 -4.99 4.04 -7.80
N ASN A 91 -3.88 4.60 -7.36
CA ASN A 91 -2.79 3.81 -6.82
C ASN A 91 -1.98 4.59 -5.78
N TYR A 92 -1.34 3.85 -4.91
CA TYR A 92 -0.31 4.35 -3.99
C TYR A 92 1.01 3.62 -4.27
N VAL A 93 2.10 4.39 -4.27
CA VAL A 93 3.47 3.85 -4.31
C VAL A 93 4.27 4.54 -3.22
N GLY A 94 4.78 3.79 -2.27
CA GLY A 94 5.47 4.38 -1.14
C GLY A 94 5.81 3.39 -0.05
N GLU A 95 5.98 3.92 1.15
CA GLU A 95 6.30 3.13 2.32
C GLU A 95 5.04 2.68 3.05
N PHE A 96 5.14 1.51 3.67
CA PHE A 96 4.11 0.88 4.50
C PHE A 96 4.67 0.58 5.87
N PHE A 97 3.87 0.78 6.88
CA PHE A 97 4.14 0.36 8.25
C PHE A 97 2.89 -0.24 8.86
N ASP A 98 3.01 -1.45 9.39
CA ASP A 98 1.92 -2.21 10.03
C ASP A 98 0.65 -2.38 9.15
N GLY A 99 0.83 -2.39 7.82
CA GLY A 99 -0.25 -2.54 6.84
C GLY A 99 -0.80 -1.23 6.27
N GLU A 100 -0.43 -0.07 6.81
CA GLU A 100 -0.91 1.25 6.42
C GLU A 100 0.14 2.04 5.64
N TYR A 101 -0.28 3.05 4.86
CA TYR A 101 0.62 4.02 4.23
C TYR A 101 1.38 4.77 5.30
N HIS A 102 2.68 4.90 5.11
CA HIS A 102 3.56 5.54 6.08
C HIS A 102 4.77 6.17 5.37
N GLY A 103 5.54 7.03 6.08
CA GLY A 103 6.73 7.63 5.50
C GLY A 103 6.44 8.40 4.22
N CYS A 104 7.30 8.26 3.20
CA CYS A 104 7.15 8.95 1.93
C CYS A 104 6.38 8.10 0.90
N GLY A 105 5.44 8.73 0.18
CA GLY A 105 4.68 8.06 -0.86
C GLY A 105 4.00 9.00 -1.85
N VAL A 106 3.52 8.39 -2.93
CA VAL A 106 2.74 9.07 -3.97
C VAL A 106 1.42 8.34 -4.11
N TYR A 107 0.33 9.07 -3.92
CA TYR A 107 -1.02 8.59 -4.24
C TYR A 107 -1.50 9.27 -5.51
N THR A 108 -1.87 8.50 -6.52
CA THR A 108 -2.45 8.98 -7.77
C THR A 108 -3.96 8.75 -7.73
N TYR A 109 -4.73 9.81 -7.95
CA TYR A 109 -6.19 9.75 -7.99
C TYR A 109 -6.71 9.31 -9.36
N PRO A 110 -7.93 8.78 -9.49
CA PRO A 110 -8.49 8.32 -10.76
C PRO A 110 -8.54 9.41 -11.85
N GLY A 111 -8.63 10.67 -11.48
CA GLY A 111 -8.66 11.82 -12.39
C GLY A 111 -7.29 12.35 -12.82
N GLY A 112 -6.18 11.65 -12.50
CA GLY A 112 -4.82 12.03 -12.89
C GLY A 112 -4.15 13.04 -11.95
N GLY A 113 -4.81 13.51 -10.89
CA GLY A 113 -4.17 14.25 -9.83
C GLY A 113 -3.33 13.34 -8.94
N ASN A 114 -2.41 13.93 -8.19
CA ASN A 114 -1.61 13.15 -7.24
C ASN A 114 -1.30 13.95 -5.97
N TYR A 115 -1.08 13.21 -4.90
CA TYR A 115 -0.41 13.68 -3.71
C TYR A 115 0.94 12.98 -3.61
N ALA A 116 2.00 13.75 -3.43
CA ALA A 116 3.35 13.23 -3.17
C ALA A 116 3.87 13.88 -1.87
N GLY A 117 4.12 13.08 -0.85
CA GLY A 117 4.51 13.61 0.44
C GLY A 117 4.56 12.57 1.55
N GLU A 118 4.48 13.09 2.77
CA GLU A 118 4.57 12.30 3.99
C GLU A 118 3.21 11.72 4.38
N TYR A 119 3.24 10.49 4.89
CA TYR A 119 2.08 9.74 5.38
C TYR A 119 2.32 9.25 6.81
N GLU A 120 1.28 9.29 7.62
CA GLU A 120 1.25 8.73 8.95
C GLU A 120 -0.09 8.04 9.18
N PHE A 121 -0.07 6.74 9.57
CA PHE A 121 -1.27 5.93 9.81
C PHE A 121 -2.31 6.00 8.69
N GLY A 122 -1.86 5.79 7.45
CA GLY A 122 -2.71 5.74 6.26
C GLY A 122 -3.14 7.09 5.70
N LYS A 123 -2.77 8.20 6.34
CA LYS A 123 -3.20 9.55 5.95
C LYS A 123 -2.04 10.44 5.55
N ALA A 124 -2.28 11.35 4.59
CA ALA A 124 -1.35 12.43 4.29
C ALA A 124 -1.17 13.32 5.53
N ASN A 125 0.06 13.42 6.02
CA ASN A 125 0.40 14.14 7.25
C ASN A 125 1.85 14.60 7.17
N GLY A 126 2.13 15.86 7.47
CA GLY A 126 3.46 16.45 7.28
C GLY A 126 3.55 17.26 5.99
N ARG A 127 4.69 17.22 5.31
CA ARG A 127 4.91 18.02 4.08
C ARG A 127 4.55 17.21 2.83
N GLY A 128 3.96 17.92 1.85
CA GLY A 128 3.61 17.28 0.59
C GLY A 128 3.25 18.27 -0.51
N MET A 129 3.04 17.70 -1.68
CA MET A 129 2.57 18.38 -2.88
C MET A 129 1.31 17.68 -3.37
N LEU A 130 0.23 18.44 -3.52
CA LEU A 130 -1.02 17.99 -4.11
C LEU A 130 -1.20 18.67 -5.45
N THR A 131 -1.30 17.88 -6.53
CA THR A 131 -1.59 18.35 -7.88
C THR A 131 -3.03 18.03 -8.25
N LYS A 132 -3.79 19.02 -8.67
CA LYS A 132 -5.17 18.88 -9.13
C LYS A 132 -5.26 19.32 -10.60
N PRO A 133 -5.46 18.40 -11.58
CA PRO A 133 -5.56 18.74 -12.99
C PRO A 133 -6.59 19.84 -13.24
N GLY A 134 -6.22 20.85 -14.07
CA GLY A 134 -7.08 21.99 -14.38
C GLY A 134 -7.31 23.01 -13.26
N ILE A 135 -6.68 22.79 -12.09
CA ILE A 135 -6.81 23.70 -10.93
C ILE A 135 -5.47 24.29 -10.54
N GLY A 136 -4.44 23.43 -10.41
CA GLY A 136 -3.10 23.84 -9.98
C GLY A 136 -2.46 22.85 -9.02
N LYS A 137 -1.44 23.32 -8.32
CA LYS A 137 -0.71 22.53 -7.31
C LYS A 137 -0.62 23.28 -5.98
N TYR A 138 -0.67 22.56 -4.89
CA TYR A 138 -0.36 23.05 -3.56
C TYR A 138 0.89 22.36 -3.03
N VAL A 139 1.82 23.12 -2.50
CA VAL A 139 3.01 22.62 -1.80
C VAL A 139 3.01 23.21 -0.40
N GLY A 140 2.93 22.37 0.61
CA GLY A 140 2.82 22.84 1.98
C GLY A 140 2.62 21.72 2.98
N GLU A 141 2.04 22.09 4.13
CA GLU A 141 1.74 21.17 5.21
C GLU A 141 0.38 20.51 5.00
N PHE A 142 0.27 19.26 5.46
CA PHE A 142 -0.94 18.45 5.46
C PHE A 142 -1.21 17.90 6.86
N MET A 143 -2.46 17.78 7.22
CA MET A 143 -2.91 17.14 8.44
C MET A 143 -4.20 16.34 8.16
N ASN A 144 -4.17 15.02 8.39
CA ASN A 144 -5.31 14.13 8.17
C ASN A 144 -5.92 14.26 6.77
N ASP A 145 -5.11 14.11 5.71
CA ASP A 145 -5.47 14.19 4.28
C ASP A 145 -5.90 15.57 3.77
N LYS A 146 -5.74 16.62 4.58
CA LYS A 146 -6.17 17.97 4.22
C LYS A 146 -5.00 18.93 4.23
N GLU A 147 -5.03 19.92 3.31
CA GLU A 147 -4.12 21.04 3.34
C GLU A 147 -4.23 21.76 4.69
N HIS A 148 -3.11 22.02 5.35
CA HIS A 148 -3.03 22.63 6.66
C HIS A 148 -1.78 23.52 6.75
N GLY A 149 -1.76 24.48 7.73
CA GLY A 149 -0.60 25.32 7.95
C GLY A 149 -0.24 26.18 6.76
N LYS A 150 1.05 26.45 6.59
CA LYS A 150 1.56 27.32 5.54
C LYS A 150 1.89 26.53 4.27
N GLY A 151 1.61 27.15 3.11
CA GLY A 151 1.93 26.57 1.83
C GLY A 151 1.84 27.55 0.68
N ILE A 152 2.25 27.08 -0.49
CA ILE A 152 2.19 27.84 -1.74
C ILE A 152 1.20 27.09 -2.66
N PHE A 153 0.19 27.82 -3.11
CA PHE A 153 -0.68 27.37 -4.18
C PHE A 153 -0.24 28.02 -5.49
N THR A 154 0.00 27.19 -6.52
CA THR A 154 0.29 27.64 -7.88
C THR A 154 -0.91 27.31 -8.76
N ASP A 155 -1.50 28.28 -9.41
CA ASP A 155 -2.64 28.09 -10.30
C ASP A 155 -2.22 27.55 -11.69
N ILE A 156 -3.18 27.35 -12.57
CA ILE A 156 -2.94 26.84 -13.96
C ILE A 156 -2.18 27.83 -14.86
N ASN A 157 -2.03 29.08 -14.44
CA ASN A 157 -1.27 30.12 -15.15
C ASN A 157 0.11 30.35 -14.52
N ASP A 158 0.58 29.41 -13.70
CA ASP A 158 1.85 29.45 -12.95
C ASP A 158 1.96 30.61 -11.95
N LYS A 159 0.84 31.22 -11.57
CA LYS A 159 0.84 32.27 -10.55
C LYS A 159 0.81 31.65 -9.16
N GLU A 160 1.75 32.11 -8.33
CA GLU A 160 1.93 31.63 -6.96
C GLU A 160 1.22 32.51 -5.95
N TYR A 161 0.64 31.84 -4.95
CA TYR A 161 -0.05 32.47 -3.82
C TYR A 161 0.44 31.82 -2.53
N ALA A 162 1.12 32.59 -1.68
CA ALA A 162 1.41 32.16 -0.31
C ALA A 162 0.12 32.20 0.51
N CYS A 163 -0.22 31.08 1.10
CA CYS A 163 -1.50 30.91 1.79
C CYS A 163 -1.31 30.17 3.12
N GLU A 164 -2.23 30.42 4.03
CA GLU A 164 -2.42 29.60 5.22
C GLU A 164 -3.72 28.80 5.08
N TRP A 165 -3.68 27.54 5.48
CA TRP A 165 -4.79 26.61 5.34
C TRP A 165 -5.16 26.02 6.70
N ARG A 166 -6.44 25.76 6.89
CA ARG A 166 -6.94 25.04 8.06
C ARG A 166 -8.01 24.06 7.63
N ASP A 167 -7.73 22.75 7.84
CA ASP A 167 -8.64 21.65 7.54
C ASP A 167 -9.16 21.65 6.08
N GLY A 168 -8.25 21.92 5.12
CA GLY A 168 -8.54 21.94 3.68
C GLY A 168 -9.23 23.22 3.20
N LYS A 169 -9.29 24.27 4.03
CA LYS A 169 -9.85 25.58 3.65
C LYS A 169 -8.78 26.65 3.74
N LYS A 170 -8.65 27.44 2.68
CA LYS A 170 -7.79 28.63 2.67
C LYS A 170 -8.31 29.62 3.70
N THR A 171 -7.42 30.11 4.57
CA THR A 171 -7.75 31.20 5.49
C THR A 171 -7.63 32.54 4.76
N GLU A 172 -8.41 33.56 5.16
CA GLU A 172 -8.46 34.87 4.49
C GLU A 172 -7.19 35.74 4.68
N LYS A 173 -6.20 35.28 5.45
CA LYS A 173 -4.93 35.99 5.61
C LYS A 173 -3.98 35.62 4.47
N GLU A 174 -3.80 36.57 3.53
CA GLU A 174 -2.60 36.62 2.69
C GLU A 174 -1.38 36.92 3.59
N LEU A 175 -0.32 36.12 3.40
CA LEU A 175 0.95 36.30 4.14
C LEU A 175 1.79 37.40 3.49
#